data_b61904dd77675eed4da7dc1a66a72d70
#
_entry.id   b61904dd77675eed4da7dc1a66a72d70
#
_cell.length_a   1.000
_cell.length_b   1.000
_cell.length_c   1.000
_cell.angle_alpha   90.00
_cell.angle_beta   90.00
_cell.angle_gamma   90.00
#
_symmetry.space_group_name_H-M   'P 1'
#
loop_
_entity.id
_entity.type
_entity.pdbx_description
1 polymer ?
#
loop_
_entity_poly.entity_id
_entity_poly.type
_entity_poly.pdbx_seq_one_letter_code
_entity_poly.pdbx_strand_id
1 'polypeptide(L)'
;QWMRVQAGEEHGHAMKFFDEIVERGGRVKLAEIKAPQFEWKTPIEAFQAALSHEQHITKRINDLTDMAIKEKDHASEIFLQWFVKEQVEEEANADEIVHKFGFIGEAGHGLYMLDKELGARKAD
;
A
#
# COMPACT_ATOMS: atom_id res chain seq x y z
N GLN A 1 8.57 10.44 8.23
CA GLN A 1 7.35 11.08 7.71
C GLN A 1 6.66 10.19 6.68
N TRP A 2 7.37 9.65 5.67
CA TRP A 2 6.78 8.84 4.59
C TRP A 2 5.89 7.70 5.11
N MET A 3 6.42 6.85 5.98
CA MET A 3 5.68 5.72 6.57
C MET A 3 4.44 6.16 7.37
N ARG A 4 4.48 7.35 7.96
CA ARG A 4 3.34 7.89 8.70
C ARG A 4 2.21 8.33 7.77
N VAL A 5 2.56 8.94 6.64
CA VAL A 5 1.60 9.31 5.60
C VAL A 5 0.98 8.04 5.01
N GLN A 6 1.81 7.07 4.61
CA GLN A 6 1.35 5.77 4.10
C GLN A 6 0.36 5.10 5.05
N ALA A 7 0.66 5.04 6.35
CA ALA A 7 -0.24 4.44 7.33
C ALA A 7 -1.61 5.14 7.39
N GLY A 8 -1.65 6.46 7.18
CA GLY A 8 -2.91 7.21 7.09
C GLY A 8 -3.72 6.87 5.84
N GLU A 9 -3.06 6.75 4.70
CA GLU A 9 -3.66 6.38 3.42
C GLU A 9 -4.21 4.95 3.49
N GLU A 10 -3.44 3.99 4.01
CA GLU A 10 -3.89 2.61 4.22
C GLU A 10 -5.10 2.49 5.15
N HIS A 11 -5.15 3.33 6.19
CA HIS A 11 -6.34 3.40 7.02
C HIS A 11 -7.55 3.87 6.21
N GLY A 12 -7.38 4.88 5.36
CA GLY A 12 -8.42 5.35 4.44
C GLY A 12 -8.88 4.25 3.47
N HIS A 13 -7.97 3.47 2.92
CA HIS A 13 -8.27 2.30 2.08
C HIS A 13 -9.11 1.26 2.83
N ALA A 14 -8.73 0.93 4.06
CA ALA A 14 -9.49 0.01 4.90
C ALA A 14 -10.91 0.53 5.18
N MET A 15 -11.07 1.83 5.45
CA MET A 15 -12.38 2.43 5.69
C MET A 15 -13.27 2.43 4.44
N LYS A 16 -12.71 2.56 3.24
CA LYS A 16 -13.49 2.39 1.99
C LYS A 16 -14.11 1.00 1.90
N PHE A 17 -13.37 -0.06 2.22
CA PHE A 17 -13.93 -1.42 2.29
C PHE A 17 -14.99 -1.57 3.39
N PHE A 18 -14.74 -0.97 4.55
CA PHE A 18 -15.69 -0.98 5.65
C PHE A 18 -17.03 -0.38 5.22
N ASP A 19 -16.98 0.82 4.64
CA ASP A 19 -18.17 1.55 4.22
C ASP A 19 -18.93 0.82 3.12
N GLU A 20 -18.25 0.28 2.10
CA GLU A 20 -18.86 -0.51 1.02
C GLU A 20 -19.61 -1.73 1.56
N ILE A 21 -19.01 -2.47 2.52
CA ILE A 21 -19.66 -3.64 3.13
C ILE A 21 -20.95 -3.21 3.85
N VAL A 22 -20.90 -2.13 4.63
CA VAL A 22 -22.04 -1.63 5.41
C VAL A 22 -23.12 -1.07 4.47
N GLU A 23 -22.75 -0.30 3.48
CA GLU A 23 -23.67 0.31 2.51
C GLU A 23 -24.43 -0.77 1.72
N ARG A 24 -23.77 -1.89 1.43
CA ARG A 24 -24.38 -3.04 0.76
C ARG A 24 -25.15 -3.98 1.70
N GLY A 25 -25.36 -3.58 2.95
CA GLY A 25 -26.12 -4.34 3.95
C GLY A 25 -25.35 -5.52 4.55
N GLY A 26 -24.04 -5.57 4.33
CA GLY A 26 -23.16 -6.58 4.91
C GLY A 26 -22.78 -6.26 6.36
N ARG A 27 -22.11 -7.20 7.01
CA ARG A 27 -21.57 -7.05 8.35
C ARG A 27 -20.05 -7.11 8.32
N VAL A 28 -19.40 -6.07 8.80
CA VAL A 28 -17.94 -6.07 8.96
C VAL A 28 -17.57 -6.99 10.14
N LYS A 29 -16.67 -7.92 9.88
CA LYS A 29 -16.06 -8.79 10.88
C LYS A 29 -14.56 -8.56 10.88
N LEU A 30 -14.06 -7.98 11.96
CA LEU A 30 -12.63 -7.80 12.16
C LEU A 30 -12.00 -9.10 12.67
N ALA A 31 -10.88 -9.47 12.07
CA ALA A 31 -10.07 -10.58 12.50
C ALA A 31 -8.81 -10.08 13.23
N GLU A 32 -8.08 -11.00 13.85
CA GLU A 32 -6.78 -10.70 14.44
C GLU A 32 -5.80 -10.18 13.39
N ILE A 33 -5.08 -9.11 13.73
CA ILE A 33 -3.95 -8.63 12.96
C ILE A 33 -2.67 -9.17 13.60
N LYS A 34 -1.91 -9.97 12.85
CA LYS A 34 -0.62 -10.50 13.32
C LYS A 34 0.34 -9.34 13.55
N ALA A 35 1.18 -9.47 14.58
CA ALA A 35 2.22 -8.49 14.85
C ALA A 35 3.11 -8.31 13.61
N PRO A 36 3.29 -7.06 13.13
CA PRO A 36 4.16 -6.80 11.99
C PRO A 36 5.63 -6.95 12.38
N GLN A 37 6.48 -7.13 11.36
CA GLN A 37 7.93 -6.97 11.54
C GLN A 37 8.20 -5.53 12.03
N PHE A 38 9.10 -5.35 12.98
CA PHE A 38 9.45 -4.05 13.56
C PHE A 38 10.95 -3.72 13.50
N GLU A 39 11.78 -4.65 13.01
CA GLU A 39 13.22 -4.45 12.85
C GLU A 39 13.66 -4.75 11.42
N TRP A 40 14.48 -3.88 10.88
CA TRP A 40 15.19 -4.01 9.60
C TRP A 40 16.64 -3.62 9.79
N LYS A 41 17.56 -4.29 9.12
CA LYS A 41 19.00 -4.00 9.22
C LYS A 41 19.37 -2.68 8.56
N THR A 42 18.66 -2.33 7.49
CA THR A 42 18.92 -1.12 6.68
C THR A 42 17.62 -0.43 6.28
N PRO A 43 17.64 0.88 6.00
CA PRO A 43 16.46 1.58 5.49
C PRO A 43 15.92 0.99 4.18
N ILE A 44 16.80 0.53 3.27
CA ILE A 44 16.36 -0.10 2.02
C ILE A 44 15.56 -1.38 2.27
N GLU A 45 15.93 -2.20 3.26
CA GLU A 45 15.17 -3.41 3.60
C GLU A 45 13.74 -3.08 4.03
N ALA A 46 13.53 -1.97 4.74
CA ALA A 46 12.19 -1.53 5.13
C ALA A 46 11.34 -1.15 3.91
N PHE A 47 11.92 -0.46 2.93
CA PHE A 47 11.21 -0.09 1.70
C PHE A 47 11.03 -1.27 0.74
N GLN A 48 11.96 -2.22 0.69
CA GLN A 48 11.78 -3.48 -0.03
C GLN A 48 10.64 -4.31 0.57
N ALA A 49 10.52 -4.33 1.89
CA ALA A 49 9.39 -4.97 2.56
C ALA A 49 8.07 -4.26 2.25
N ALA A 50 8.04 -2.93 2.19
CA ALA A 50 6.87 -2.17 1.78
C ALA A 50 6.48 -2.50 0.32
N LEU A 51 7.41 -2.46 -0.62
CA LEU A 51 7.16 -2.83 -2.02
C LEU A 51 6.59 -4.25 -2.15
N SER A 52 7.20 -5.22 -1.46
CA SER A 52 6.72 -6.60 -1.46
C SER A 52 5.30 -6.71 -0.89
N HIS A 53 4.96 -5.89 0.09
CA HIS A 53 3.61 -5.83 0.64
C HIS A 53 2.62 -5.24 -0.37
N GLU A 54 2.97 -4.14 -1.06
CA GLU A 54 2.11 -3.58 -2.11
C GLU A 54 1.83 -4.59 -3.24
N GLN A 55 2.85 -5.32 -3.68
CA GLN A 55 2.68 -6.40 -4.67
C GLN A 55 1.74 -7.51 -4.17
N HIS A 56 1.81 -7.84 -2.89
CA HIS A 56 0.87 -8.79 -2.27
C HIS A 56 -0.56 -8.24 -2.25
N ILE A 57 -0.75 -6.95 -1.91
CA ILE A 57 -2.07 -6.30 -1.92
C ILE A 57 -2.62 -6.23 -3.34
N THR A 58 -1.80 -5.86 -4.33
CA THR A 58 -2.19 -5.87 -5.75
C THR A 58 -2.75 -7.22 -6.16
N LYS A 59 -2.06 -8.30 -5.80
CA LYS A 59 -2.54 -9.65 -6.09
C LYS A 59 -3.91 -9.91 -5.45
N ARG A 60 -4.09 -9.52 -4.18
CA ARG A 60 -5.35 -9.69 -3.47
C ARG A 60 -6.50 -8.88 -4.08
N ILE A 61 -6.24 -7.65 -4.49
CA ILE A 61 -7.22 -6.80 -5.19
C ILE A 61 -7.61 -7.44 -6.52
N ASN A 62 -6.65 -7.94 -7.29
CA ASN A 62 -6.93 -8.64 -8.55
C ASN A 62 -7.77 -9.91 -8.32
N ASP A 63 -7.43 -10.72 -7.31
CA ASP A 63 -8.20 -11.91 -6.95
C ASP A 63 -9.66 -11.56 -6.57
N LEU A 64 -9.88 -10.46 -5.84
CA LEU A 64 -11.22 -9.97 -5.50
C LEU A 64 -11.97 -9.46 -6.74
N THR A 65 -11.29 -8.77 -7.64
CA THR A 65 -11.88 -8.29 -8.91
C THR A 65 -12.32 -9.44 -9.78
N ASP A 66 -11.48 -10.47 -9.92
CA ASP A 66 -11.82 -11.70 -10.66
C ASP A 66 -13.04 -12.40 -10.02
N MET A 67 -13.12 -12.42 -8.69
CA MET A 67 -14.27 -12.97 -7.97
C MET A 67 -15.55 -12.17 -8.27
N ALA A 68 -15.48 -10.83 -8.22
CA ALA A 68 -16.64 -9.97 -8.53
C ALA A 68 -17.14 -10.20 -9.95
N ILE A 69 -16.24 -10.31 -10.93
CA ILE A 69 -16.56 -10.62 -12.33
C ILE A 69 -17.23 -11.99 -12.44
N LYS A 70 -16.67 -13.02 -11.81
CA LYS A 70 -17.21 -14.39 -11.81
C LYS A 70 -18.63 -14.46 -11.23
N GLU A 71 -18.87 -13.74 -10.13
CA GLU A 71 -20.17 -13.67 -9.46
C GLU A 71 -21.15 -12.69 -10.16
N LYS A 72 -20.69 -12.00 -11.20
CA LYS A 72 -21.45 -10.93 -11.90
C LYS A 72 -21.89 -9.81 -10.95
N ASP A 73 -21.10 -9.54 -9.94
CA ASP A 73 -21.30 -8.45 -8.99
C ASP A 73 -20.66 -7.17 -9.53
N HIS A 74 -21.39 -6.50 -10.42
CA HIS A 74 -20.90 -5.31 -11.11
C HIS A 74 -20.64 -4.14 -10.16
N ALA A 75 -21.34 -4.03 -9.04
CA ALA A 75 -21.10 -2.99 -8.06
C ALA A 75 -19.73 -3.19 -7.38
N SER A 76 -19.40 -4.42 -6.95
CA SER A 76 -18.07 -4.73 -6.41
C SER A 76 -16.97 -4.58 -7.46
N GLU A 77 -17.23 -4.96 -8.71
CA GLU A 77 -16.28 -4.76 -9.82
C GLU A 77 -15.93 -3.26 -9.98
N ILE A 78 -16.93 -2.37 -10.03
CA ILE A 78 -16.72 -0.93 -10.15
C ILE A 78 -15.98 -0.37 -8.93
N PHE A 79 -16.37 -0.78 -7.74
CA PHE A 79 -15.71 -0.38 -6.49
C PHE A 79 -14.22 -0.78 -6.49
N LEU A 80 -13.91 -2.01 -6.88
CA LEU A 80 -12.55 -2.52 -6.90
C LEU A 80 -11.66 -1.90 -7.98
N GLN A 81 -12.24 -1.35 -9.07
CA GLN A 81 -11.46 -0.67 -10.11
C GLN A 81 -10.66 0.52 -9.58
N TRP A 82 -11.17 1.23 -8.58
CA TRP A 82 -10.40 2.28 -7.92
C TRP A 82 -9.13 1.71 -7.30
N PHE A 83 -9.24 0.59 -6.56
CA PHE A 83 -8.09 -0.07 -5.93
C PHE A 83 -7.11 -0.67 -6.95
N VAL A 84 -7.61 -1.22 -8.06
CA VAL A 84 -6.75 -1.70 -9.15
C VAL A 84 -5.88 -0.57 -9.70
N LYS A 85 -6.45 0.61 -9.88
CA LYS A 85 -5.70 1.79 -10.34
C LYS A 85 -4.73 2.30 -9.26
N GLU A 86 -5.18 2.38 -8.02
CA GLU A 86 -4.39 2.82 -6.88
C GLU A 86 -3.14 1.97 -6.70
N GLN A 87 -3.27 0.65 -6.77
CA GLN A 87 -2.15 -0.27 -6.61
C GLN A 87 -1.05 -0.09 -7.68
N VAL A 88 -1.38 0.37 -8.87
CA VAL A 88 -0.36 0.75 -9.87
C VAL A 88 0.50 1.90 -9.36
N GLU A 89 -0.11 2.89 -8.71
CA GLU A 89 0.59 4.04 -8.13
C GLU A 89 1.38 3.65 -6.87
N GLU A 90 0.79 2.86 -5.99
CA GLU A 90 1.43 2.40 -4.75
C GLU A 90 2.70 1.58 -5.04
N GLU A 91 2.63 0.63 -5.97
CA GLU A 91 3.81 -0.13 -6.40
C GLU A 91 4.86 0.77 -7.04
N ALA A 92 4.46 1.69 -7.93
CA ALA A 92 5.38 2.61 -8.59
C ALA A 92 6.10 3.52 -7.58
N ASN A 93 5.38 4.04 -6.60
CA ASN A 93 5.94 4.90 -5.55
C ASN A 93 6.94 4.14 -4.67
N ALA A 94 6.60 2.92 -4.25
CA ALA A 94 7.50 2.09 -3.44
C ALA A 94 8.74 1.65 -4.24
N ASP A 95 8.57 1.26 -5.50
CA ASP A 95 9.63 0.83 -6.39
C ASP A 95 10.62 1.98 -6.70
N GLU A 96 10.12 3.18 -6.95
CA GLU A 96 10.94 4.38 -7.15
C GLU A 96 11.89 4.62 -5.97
N ILE A 97 11.40 4.48 -4.73
CA ILE A 97 12.22 4.66 -3.53
C ILE A 97 13.29 3.58 -3.44
N VAL A 98 12.94 2.32 -3.70
CA VAL A 98 13.91 1.20 -3.72
C VAL A 98 14.99 1.45 -4.78
N HIS A 99 14.62 1.92 -5.97
CA HIS A 99 15.58 2.29 -7.01
C HIS A 99 16.50 3.45 -6.60
N LYS A 100 15.96 4.49 -5.95
CA LYS A 100 16.76 5.62 -5.43
C LYS A 100 17.84 5.12 -4.45
N PHE A 101 17.50 4.20 -3.55
CA PHE A 101 18.49 3.56 -2.69
C PHE A 101 19.61 2.85 -3.48
N GLY A 102 19.27 2.19 -4.58
CA GLY A 102 20.25 1.54 -5.45
C GLY A 102 21.25 2.53 -6.09
N PHE A 103 20.81 3.74 -6.42
CA PHE A 103 21.68 4.78 -7.00
C PHE A 103 22.59 5.45 -5.99
N ILE A 104 22.11 5.71 -4.77
CA ILE A 104 22.86 6.44 -3.75
C ILE A 104 23.85 5.55 -2.99
N GLY A 105 23.64 4.23 -3.00
CA GLY A 105 24.43 3.28 -2.24
C GLY A 105 24.42 3.58 -0.72
N GLU A 106 25.52 3.25 -0.04
CA GLU A 106 25.68 3.49 1.41
C GLU A 106 26.26 4.88 1.73
N ALA A 107 26.38 5.78 0.74
CA ALA A 107 26.97 7.10 0.93
C ALA A 107 26.07 7.98 1.82
N GLY A 108 26.60 8.45 2.95
CA GLY A 108 25.86 9.21 3.95
C GLY A 108 25.19 10.48 3.41
N HIS A 109 25.81 11.17 2.43
CA HIS A 109 25.19 12.33 1.78
C HIS A 109 23.95 11.98 0.96
N GLY A 110 24.00 10.89 0.19
CA GLY A 110 22.86 10.40 -0.59
C GLY A 110 21.70 9.99 0.32
N LEU A 111 21.98 9.27 1.41
CA LEU A 111 20.97 8.90 2.42
C LEU A 111 20.33 10.13 3.06
N TYR A 112 21.12 11.16 3.39
CA TYR A 112 20.60 12.41 3.96
C TYR A 112 19.66 13.12 2.99
N MET A 113 20.00 13.19 1.71
CA MET A 113 19.16 13.82 0.69
C MET A 113 17.86 13.05 0.47
N LEU A 114 17.91 11.73 0.44
CA LEU A 114 16.74 10.89 0.31
C LEU A 114 15.84 10.99 1.56
N ASP A 115 16.40 10.99 2.76
CA ASP A 115 15.63 11.18 4.00
C ASP A 115 14.89 12.52 3.99
N LYS A 116 15.55 13.59 3.54
CA LYS A 116 14.93 14.90 3.38
C LYS A 116 13.76 14.88 2.37
N GLU A 117 13.94 14.21 1.24
CA GLU A 117 12.90 14.05 0.22
C GLU A 117 11.68 13.29 0.79
N LEU A 118 11.93 12.11 1.39
CA LEU A 118 10.88 11.29 1.99
C LEU A 118 10.20 11.97 3.19
N GLY A 119 10.96 12.82 3.90
CA GLY A 119 10.45 13.65 4.99
C GLY A 119 9.51 14.76 4.54
N ALA A 120 9.56 15.15 3.26
CA ALA A 120 8.72 16.19 2.68
C ALA A 120 7.37 15.68 2.13
N ARG A 121 7.15 14.34 2.09
CA ARG A 121 5.88 13.76 1.62
C ARG A 121 4.70 14.32 2.41
N LYS A 122 3.66 14.71 1.70
CA LYS A 122 2.36 15.11 2.24
C LYS A 122 1.34 14.03 1.90
N ALA A 123 0.28 13.95 2.68
CA ALA A 123 -0.90 13.18 2.33
C ALA A 123 -1.60 13.84 1.14
N ASP A 124 -2.15 13.06 0.26
CA ASP A 124 -2.98 13.48 -0.86
C ASP A 124 -4.40 13.86 -0.39
#